data_8374a40dc70474b42d9601ad1322aa90
#
_entry.id   8374a40dc70474b42d9601ad1322aa90
#
_cell.length_a   1.000
_cell.length_b   1.000
_cell.length_c   1.000
_cell.angle_alpha   90.00
_cell.angle_beta   90.00
_cell.angle_gamma   90.00
#
_symmetry.space_group_name_H-M   'P 1'
#
loop_
_entity.id
_entity.type
_entity.pdbx_description
1 polymer ?
#
loop_
_entity_poly.entity_id
_entity_poly.type
_entity_poly.pdbx_seq_one_letter_code
_entity_poly.pdbx_strand_id
1 'polypeptide(L)'
;MRFQDASPDARAVVYAGIQAEPLVARAAALLADATPAQRVLARAVMNGMSVGPAVWQAMFPTLFGPGAPADGAERERSEAILAASVEVAERGEQVRSQVRGAIVESVTELLVRRRTGAAAPTSPVRRERRILFDGVRAEIHPYDVTVETPGAAEAIDCKWGARGINADVLHQLDDARTHAADEDEVLTATIVVFDAERSCLVRLERQTAPHEATRLIALETLDRLAAR
;
A
#
# COMPACT_ATOMS: atom_id res chain seq x y z
N MET A 1 -16.33 -8.91 -16.77
CA MET A 1 -15.78 -7.92 -15.80
C MET A 1 -15.43 -6.62 -16.52
N ARG A 2 -15.84 -5.46 -16.01
CA ARG A 2 -15.53 -4.14 -16.54
C ARG A 2 -15.01 -3.23 -15.45
N PHE A 3 -14.06 -2.34 -15.80
CA PHE A 3 -13.51 -1.37 -14.87
C PHE A 3 -14.06 0.03 -15.15
N GLN A 4 -14.38 0.75 -14.09
CA GLN A 4 -14.88 2.11 -14.16
C GLN A 4 -14.10 3.01 -13.18
N ASP A 5 -13.82 4.24 -13.59
CA ASP A 5 -13.28 5.26 -12.67
C ASP A 5 -14.28 5.54 -11.56
N ALA A 6 -13.78 5.66 -10.34
CA ALA A 6 -14.62 6.11 -9.24
C ALA A 6 -15.07 7.56 -9.49
N SER A 7 -16.37 7.81 -9.32
CA SER A 7 -16.86 9.19 -9.38
C SER A 7 -16.34 9.96 -8.17
N PRO A 8 -15.62 11.08 -8.35
CA PRO A 8 -15.10 11.84 -7.23
C PRO A 8 -16.24 12.47 -6.41
N ASP A 9 -16.29 12.17 -5.14
CA ASP A 9 -17.02 12.94 -4.14
C ASP A 9 -16.10 14.00 -3.50
N ALA A 10 -16.64 14.82 -2.61
CA ALA A 10 -15.86 15.87 -1.94
C ALA A 10 -14.67 15.32 -1.12
N ARG A 11 -14.78 14.10 -0.59
CA ARG A 11 -13.70 13.45 0.17
C ARG A 11 -12.62 12.94 -0.77
N ALA A 12 -13.01 12.33 -1.89
CA ALA A 12 -12.10 11.86 -2.92
C ALA A 12 -11.28 13.02 -3.52
N VAL A 13 -11.89 14.21 -3.73
CA VAL A 13 -11.17 15.40 -4.21
C VAL A 13 -10.09 15.84 -3.22
N VAL A 14 -10.42 15.89 -1.91
CA VAL A 14 -9.44 16.24 -0.87
C VAL A 14 -8.33 15.20 -0.81
N TYR A 15 -8.67 13.92 -0.86
CA TYR A 15 -7.70 12.83 -0.82
C TYR A 15 -6.79 12.80 -2.05
N ALA A 16 -7.32 13.08 -3.24
CA ALA A 16 -6.52 13.23 -4.46
C ALA A 16 -5.47 14.34 -4.34
N GLY A 17 -5.80 15.44 -3.64
CA GLY A 17 -4.84 16.49 -3.31
C GLY A 17 -3.68 15.96 -2.44
N ILE A 18 -3.98 15.14 -1.44
CA ILE A 18 -2.96 14.50 -0.59
C ILE A 18 -2.10 13.51 -1.40
N GLN A 19 -2.72 12.68 -2.22
CA GLN A 19 -2.00 11.73 -3.10
C GLN A 19 -1.03 12.45 -4.05
N ALA A 20 -1.35 13.68 -4.46
CA ALA A 20 -0.52 14.51 -5.35
C ALA A 20 0.61 15.26 -4.60
N GLU A 21 0.68 15.20 -3.28
CA GLU A 21 1.73 15.89 -2.52
C GLU A 21 3.13 15.37 -2.86
N PRO A 22 4.13 16.25 -3.07
CA PRO A 22 5.51 15.84 -3.32
C PRO A 22 6.10 14.94 -2.23
N LEU A 23 5.66 15.13 -0.98
CA LEU A 23 6.08 14.29 0.16
C LEU A 23 5.64 12.84 -0.03
N VAL A 24 4.41 12.61 -0.49
CA VAL A 24 3.88 11.25 -0.76
C VAL A 24 4.69 10.57 -1.85
N ALA A 25 4.93 11.26 -2.95
CA ALA A 25 5.72 10.71 -4.06
C ALA A 25 7.17 10.39 -3.64
N ARG A 26 7.81 11.30 -2.89
CA ARG A 26 9.17 11.11 -2.36
C ARG A 26 9.25 9.93 -1.39
N ALA A 27 8.35 9.87 -0.41
CA ALA A 27 8.32 8.79 0.56
C ALA A 27 8.06 7.43 -0.12
N ALA A 28 7.14 7.38 -1.07
CA ALA A 28 6.84 6.18 -1.82
C ALA A 28 8.04 5.68 -2.64
N ALA A 29 8.74 6.57 -3.34
CA ALA A 29 9.94 6.21 -4.09
C ALA A 29 11.03 5.63 -3.19
N LEU A 30 11.28 6.27 -2.04
CA LEU A 30 12.26 5.78 -1.05
C LEU A 30 11.87 4.40 -0.49
N LEU A 31 10.59 4.19 -0.16
CA LEU A 31 10.11 2.95 0.43
C LEU A 31 10.02 1.79 -0.57
N ALA A 32 9.83 2.08 -1.85
CA ALA A 32 9.84 1.06 -2.90
C ALA A 32 11.22 0.37 -3.05
N ASP A 33 12.30 1.10 -2.75
CA ASP A 33 13.68 0.60 -2.81
C ASP A 33 14.28 0.32 -1.42
N ALA A 34 13.46 0.42 -0.37
CA ALA A 34 13.89 0.25 1.01
C ALA A 34 14.05 -1.21 1.41
N THR A 35 15.01 -1.48 2.27
CA THR A 35 15.11 -2.77 2.97
C THR A 35 13.96 -2.94 3.98
N PRO A 36 13.65 -4.17 4.40
CA PRO A 36 12.65 -4.39 5.47
C PRO A 36 12.94 -3.56 6.74
N ALA A 37 14.21 -3.44 7.15
CA ALA A 37 14.60 -2.66 8.33
C ALA A 37 14.30 -1.16 8.15
N GLN A 38 14.55 -0.60 6.97
CA GLN A 38 14.23 0.79 6.62
C GLN A 38 12.72 1.03 6.59
N ARG A 39 11.92 0.07 6.11
CA ARG A 39 10.45 0.15 6.15
C ARG A 39 9.91 0.11 7.58
N VAL A 40 10.52 -0.70 8.46
CA VAL A 40 10.20 -0.72 9.89
C VAL A 40 10.51 0.62 10.54
N LEU A 41 11.66 1.24 10.23
CA LEU A 41 11.99 2.60 10.66
C LEU A 41 10.90 3.59 10.24
N ALA A 42 10.56 3.63 8.95
CA ALA A 42 9.54 4.54 8.42
C ALA A 42 8.21 4.39 9.16
N ARG A 43 7.76 3.14 9.34
CA ARG A 43 6.53 2.84 10.05
C ARG A 43 6.58 3.31 11.50
N ALA A 44 7.67 3.05 12.21
CA ALA A 44 7.83 3.45 13.60
C ALA A 44 7.76 4.97 13.76
N VAL A 45 8.48 5.71 12.91
CA VAL A 45 8.52 7.17 12.93
C VAL A 45 7.16 7.78 12.59
N MET A 46 6.54 7.34 11.50
CA MET A 46 5.24 7.87 11.06
C MET A 46 4.08 7.55 12.02
N ASN A 47 4.21 6.51 12.85
CA ASN A 47 3.24 6.19 13.91
C ASN A 47 3.58 6.81 15.26
N GLY A 48 4.83 7.17 15.44
CA GLY A 48 5.35 7.64 16.73
C GLY A 48 4.95 9.08 17.06
N MET A 49 5.35 9.49 18.24
CA MET A 49 5.33 10.90 18.63
C MET A 49 6.43 11.64 17.87
N SER A 50 6.19 12.92 17.58
CA SER A 50 7.22 13.79 16.99
C SER A 50 8.36 13.99 17.99
N VAL A 51 9.41 13.20 17.83
CA VAL A 51 10.68 13.34 18.54
C VAL A 51 11.77 13.63 17.49
N GLY A 52 12.84 14.32 17.91
CA GLY A 52 13.89 14.72 16.97
C GLY A 52 14.57 13.52 16.30
N PRO A 53 15.15 13.70 15.09
CA PRO A 53 15.79 12.63 14.31
C PRO A 53 16.86 11.85 15.10
N ALA A 54 17.63 12.52 15.96
CA ALA A 54 18.67 11.89 16.77
C ALA A 54 18.13 10.78 17.71
N VAL A 55 16.91 10.96 18.23
CA VAL A 55 16.26 9.95 19.08
C VAL A 55 15.95 8.71 18.24
N TRP A 56 15.38 8.90 17.05
CA TRP A 56 15.10 7.81 16.12
C TRP A 56 16.37 7.08 15.67
N GLN A 57 17.43 7.82 15.35
CA GLN A 57 18.72 7.22 15.00
C GLN A 57 19.27 6.33 16.13
N ALA A 58 19.16 6.78 17.38
CA ALA A 58 19.58 5.99 18.54
C ALA A 58 18.73 4.71 18.74
N MET A 59 17.43 4.75 18.37
CA MET A 59 16.53 3.59 18.46
C MET A 59 16.76 2.56 17.34
N PHE A 60 17.43 2.92 16.25
CA PHE A 60 17.73 2.04 15.11
C PHE A 60 19.25 1.89 14.88
N PRO A 61 20.00 1.31 15.84
CA PRO A 61 21.46 1.22 15.74
C PRO A 61 21.94 0.36 14.57
N THR A 62 21.12 -0.55 14.06
CA THR A 62 21.43 -1.35 12.87
C THR A 62 21.43 -0.52 11.57
N LEU A 63 20.78 0.63 11.54
CA LEU A 63 20.75 1.53 10.39
C LEU A 63 21.69 2.74 10.53
N PHE A 64 21.96 3.18 11.76
CA PHE A 64 22.68 4.44 12.03
C PHE A 64 23.90 4.30 12.94
N GLY A 65 24.04 3.18 13.66
CA GLY A 65 25.11 2.95 14.61
C GLY A 65 26.40 2.38 13.99
N PRO A 66 27.36 1.97 14.82
CA PRO A 66 28.62 1.38 14.37
C PRO A 66 28.48 0.08 13.57
N GLY A 67 27.34 -0.61 13.71
CA GLY A 67 26.99 -1.83 12.95
C GLY A 67 26.14 -1.56 11.73
N ALA A 68 25.94 -0.29 11.35
CA ALA A 68 25.19 0.06 10.14
C ALA A 68 25.94 -0.42 8.88
N PRO A 69 25.22 -0.65 7.76
CA PRO A 69 25.84 -1.00 6.49
C PRO A 69 26.97 -0.01 6.13
N ALA A 70 28.11 -0.56 5.68
CA ALA A 70 29.24 0.26 5.21
C ALA A 70 28.94 0.95 3.87
N ASP A 71 27.87 0.56 3.18
CA ASP A 71 27.43 1.18 1.93
C ASP A 71 26.85 2.58 2.21
N GLY A 72 27.54 3.59 1.70
CA GLY A 72 27.14 5.00 1.82
C GLY A 72 25.74 5.26 1.25
N ALA A 73 25.37 4.61 0.14
CA ALA A 73 24.07 4.78 -0.49
C ALA A 73 22.92 4.24 0.36
N GLU A 74 23.13 3.11 1.06
CA GLU A 74 22.15 2.56 1.97
C GLU A 74 21.95 3.44 3.19
N ARG A 75 23.02 4.02 3.72
CA ARG A 75 22.97 4.98 4.82
C ARG A 75 22.25 6.26 4.41
N GLU A 76 22.60 6.85 3.27
CA GLU A 76 21.92 8.03 2.73
C GLU A 76 20.42 7.79 2.55
N ARG A 77 20.04 6.60 2.06
CA ARG A 77 18.64 6.20 1.94
C ARG A 77 17.95 6.13 3.31
N SER A 78 18.61 5.56 4.33
CA SER A 78 18.07 5.50 5.70
C SER A 78 17.83 6.91 6.27
N GLU A 79 18.77 7.84 6.05
CA GLU A 79 18.63 9.23 6.46
C GLU A 79 17.49 9.94 5.71
N ALA A 80 17.36 9.73 4.41
CA ALA A 80 16.27 10.29 3.59
C ALA A 80 14.90 9.74 4.02
N ILE A 81 14.80 8.43 4.31
CA ILE A 81 13.59 7.81 4.82
C ILE A 81 13.23 8.39 6.19
N LEU A 82 14.20 8.53 7.09
CA LEU A 82 13.97 9.15 8.40
C LEU A 82 13.43 10.57 8.24
N ALA A 83 14.07 11.40 7.42
CA ALA A 83 13.63 12.77 7.19
C ALA A 83 12.20 12.86 6.64
N ALA A 84 11.87 12.10 5.61
CA ALA A 84 10.53 12.06 5.05
C ALA A 84 9.50 11.55 6.07
N SER A 85 9.86 10.57 6.90
CA SER A 85 8.98 10.00 7.92
C SER A 85 8.70 10.97 9.05
N VAL A 86 9.69 11.76 9.47
CA VAL A 86 9.52 12.83 10.48
C VAL A 86 8.58 13.91 9.94
N GLU A 87 8.75 14.34 8.68
CA GLU A 87 7.87 15.31 8.04
C GLU A 87 6.40 14.84 8.02
N VAL A 88 6.16 13.54 7.85
CA VAL A 88 4.80 12.94 7.99
C VAL A 88 4.34 12.95 9.44
N ALA A 89 5.21 12.58 10.39
CA ALA A 89 4.88 12.50 11.82
C ALA A 89 4.51 13.86 12.43
N GLU A 90 5.06 14.95 11.90
CA GLU A 90 4.77 16.33 12.33
C GLU A 90 3.38 16.83 11.90
N ARG A 91 2.70 16.11 11.00
CA ARG A 91 1.32 16.43 10.58
C ARG A 91 0.31 16.17 11.71
N GLY A 92 -0.77 16.94 11.75
CA GLY A 92 -1.91 16.62 12.62
C GLY A 92 -2.49 15.23 12.31
N GLU A 93 -3.02 14.53 13.31
CA GLU A 93 -3.37 13.09 13.20
C GLU A 93 -4.27 12.75 12.00
N GLN A 94 -5.25 13.60 11.71
CA GLN A 94 -6.16 13.36 10.59
C GLN A 94 -5.41 13.40 9.24
N VAL A 95 -4.61 14.44 9.01
CA VAL A 95 -3.81 14.58 7.78
C VAL A 95 -2.76 13.49 7.70
N ARG A 96 -2.07 13.21 8.82
CA ARG A 96 -1.08 12.15 8.93
C ARG A 96 -1.65 10.79 8.54
N SER A 97 -2.87 10.47 9.00
CA SER A 97 -3.55 9.23 8.63
C SER A 97 -3.78 9.13 7.12
N GLN A 98 -4.24 10.19 6.49
CA GLN A 98 -4.47 10.24 5.04
C GLN A 98 -3.15 10.16 4.24
N VAL A 99 -2.10 10.89 4.66
CA VAL A 99 -0.77 10.83 4.03
C VAL A 99 -0.19 9.43 4.10
N ARG A 100 -0.32 8.74 5.25
CA ARG A 100 0.13 7.34 5.41
C ARG A 100 -0.60 6.40 4.45
N GLY A 101 -1.91 6.53 4.29
CA GLY A 101 -2.69 5.76 3.31
C GLY A 101 -2.16 6.00 1.88
N ALA A 102 -2.06 7.26 1.48
CA ALA A 102 -1.57 7.66 0.16
C ALA A 102 -0.14 7.16 -0.14
N ILE A 103 0.73 7.08 0.88
CA ILE A 103 2.08 6.51 0.73
C ILE A 103 2.00 5.01 0.40
N VAL A 104 1.19 4.22 1.12
CA VAL A 104 1.06 2.77 0.85
C VAL A 104 0.53 2.52 -0.54
N GLU A 105 -0.51 3.24 -0.97
CA GLU A 105 -1.06 3.16 -2.32
C GLU A 105 0.00 3.49 -3.38
N SER A 106 0.78 4.57 -3.14
CA SER A 106 1.83 5.00 -4.07
C SER A 106 2.99 4.00 -4.17
N VAL A 107 3.43 3.42 -3.04
CA VAL A 107 4.44 2.34 -3.04
C VAL A 107 3.93 1.14 -3.80
N THR A 108 2.69 0.73 -3.53
CA THR A 108 2.04 -0.41 -4.20
C THR A 108 1.99 -0.20 -5.71
N GLU A 109 1.50 0.96 -6.15
CA GLU A 109 1.46 1.30 -7.57
C GLU A 109 2.85 1.25 -8.23
N LEU A 110 3.87 1.84 -7.59
CA LEU A 110 5.24 1.85 -8.11
C LEU A 110 5.78 0.42 -8.30
N LEU A 111 5.61 -0.45 -7.30
CA LEU A 111 6.10 -1.82 -7.34
C LEU A 111 5.34 -2.66 -8.40
N VAL A 112 4.03 -2.50 -8.48
CA VAL A 112 3.20 -3.18 -9.49
C VAL A 112 3.53 -2.69 -10.91
N ARG A 113 3.79 -1.39 -11.11
CA ARG A 113 4.26 -0.86 -12.40
C ARG A 113 5.62 -1.43 -12.80
N ARG A 114 6.54 -1.63 -11.86
CA ARG A 114 7.84 -2.30 -12.12
C ARG A 114 7.63 -3.72 -12.61
N ARG A 115 6.72 -4.47 -11.99
CA ARG A 115 6.38 -5.85 -12.39
C ARG A 115 5.80 -5.91 -13.80
N THR A 116 4.89 -4.99 -14.13
CA THR A 116 4.23 -4.98 -15.45
C THR A 116 5.12 -4.48 -16.57
N GLY A 117 6.20 -3.77 -16.26
CA GLY A 117 7.17 -3.25 -17.23
C GLY A 117 6.61 -2.24 -18.24
N ALA A 118 5.36 -1.80 -18.05
CA ALA A 118 4.69 -0.91 -18.98
C ALA A 118 4.74 0.53 -18.48
N ALA A 119 5.25 1.42 -19.33
CA ALA A 119 5.21 2.86 -19.06
C ALA A 119 3.79 3.42 -19.32
N ALA A 120 3.42 4.49 -18.61
CA ALA A 120 2.22 5.24 -18.96
C ALA A 120 2.34 5.83 -20.37
N PRO A 121 1.26 5.91 -21.19
CA PRO A 121 -0.13 5.61 -20.85
C PRO A 121 -0.58 4.16 -21.08
N THR A 122 0.28 3.28 -21.59
CA THR A 122 -0.07 1.90 -21.94
C THR A 122 -0.04 0.92 -20.78
N SER A 123 0.36 1.38 -19.58
CA SER A 123 0.36 0.55 -18.39
C SER A 123 -1.05 0.03 -18.07
N PRO A 124 -1.21 -1.26 -17.74
CA PRO A 124 -2.49 -1.79 -17.26
C PRO A 124 -2.80 -1.37 -15.81
N VAL A 125 -1.88 -0.70 -15.12
CA VAL A 125 -2.04 -0.29 -13.72
C VAL A 125 -2.86 1.00 -13.63
N ARG A 126 -3.92 0.96 -12.81
CA ARG A 126 -4.84 2.09 -12.55
C ARG A 126 -5.04 2.26 -11.05
N ARG A 127 -5.55 3.43 -10.66
CA ARG A 127 -5.98 3.76 -9.29
C ARG A 127 -7.46 4.03 -9.22
N GLU A 128 -8.03 3.90 -8.02
CA GLU A 128 -9.40 4.28 -7.68
C GLU A 128 -10.42 3.69 -8.66
N ARG A 129 -10.28 2.39 -8.92
CA ARG A 129 -11.15 1.71 -9.88
C ARG A 129 -12.25 0.92 -9.19
N ARG A 130 -13.42 0.94 -9.79
CA ARG A 130 -14.54 0.07 -9.45
C ARG A 130 -14.66 -1.05 -10.48
N ILE A 131 -15.08 -2.22 -10.01
CA ILE A 131 -15.34 -3.36 -10.87
C ILE A 131 -16.86 -3.47 -11.04
N LEU A 132 -17.29 -3.69 -12.27
CA LEU A 132 -18.69 -3.93 -12.63
C LEU A 132 -18.79 -5.34 -13.21
N PHE A 133 -19.73 -6.11 -12.69
CA PHE A 133 -20.13 -7.41 -13.21
C PHE A 133 -21.55 -7.29 -13.76
N ASP A 134 -21.80 -7.73 -15.00
CA ASP A 134 -23.09 -7.58 -15.71
C ASP A 134 -23.66 -6.14 -15.63
N GLY A 135 -22.81 -5.13 -15.56
CA GLY A 135 -23.18 -3.74 -15.40
C GLY A 135 -23.59 -3.34 -13.97
N VAL A 136 -23.53 -4.27 -13.01
CA VAL A 136 -23.82 -4.03 -11.59
C VAL A 136 -22.54 -3.88 -10.83
N ARG A 137 -22.53 -2.93 -9.88
CA ARG A 137 -21.39 -2.72 -9.00
C ARG A 137 -21.34 -3.78 -7.91
N ALA A 138 -20.23 -4.49 -7.82
CA ALA A 138 -20.03 -5.55 -6.84
C ALA A 138 -19.40 -5.06 -5.52
N GLU A 139 -18.71 -3.90 -5.54
CA GLU A 139 -18.03 -3.36 -4.36
C GLU A 139 -18.65 -2.07 -3.84
N ILE A 140 -18.43 -1.79 -2.57
CA ILE A 140 -18.86 -0.55 -1.89
C ILE A 140 -17.86 0.58 -2.15
N HIS A 141 -16.57 0.28 -2.11
CA HIS A 141 -15.47 1.23 -2.28
C HIS A 141 -14.65 0.91 -3.53
N PRO A 142 -14.02 1.90 -4.18
CA PRO A 142 -13.07 1.63 -5.24
C PRO A 142 -11.84 0.89 -4.69
N TYR A 143 -11.21 0.06 -5.52
CA TYR A 143 -9.90 -0.52 -5.21
C TYR A 143 -8.82 0.51 -5.39
N ASP A 144 -7.86 0.54 -4.48
CA ASP A 144 -6.78 1.54 -4.45
C ASP A 144 -5.87 1.40 -5.68
N VAL A 145 -5.52 0.16 -6.06
CA VAL A 145 -4.73 -0.14 -7.25
C VAL A 145 -5.33 -1.35 -7.97
N THR A 146 -5.42 -1.29 -9.29
CA THR A 146 -5.81 -2.43 -10.13
C THR A 146 -4.77 -2.69 -11.23
N VAL A 147 -4.69 -3.96 -11.66
CA VAL A 147 -4.00 -4.34 -12.89
C VAL A 147 -5.06 -4.90 -13.83
N GLU A 148 -5.26 -4.23 -14.96
CA GLU A 148 -6.35 -4.49 -15.89
C GLU A 148 -5.81 -5.08 -17.19
N THR A 149 -6.01 -6.40 -17.39
CA THR A 149 -5.64 -7.10 -18.62
C THR A 149 -6.85 -7.87 -19.16
N PRO A 150 -6.92 -8.12 -20.47
CA PRO A 150 -8.03 -8.91 -21.03
C PRO A 150 -8.10 -10.31 -20.39
N GLY A 151 -9.25 -10.65 -19.82
CA GLY A 151 -9.54 -11.95 -19.19
C GLY A 151 -8.89 -12.20 -17.85
N ALA A 152 -8.06 -11.28 -17.37
CA ALA A 152 -7.43 -11.38 -16.05
C ALA A 152 -7.16 -10.02 -15.41
N ALA A 153 -7.41 -9.91 -14.12
CA ALA A 153 -7.15 -8.68 -13.38
C ALA A 153 -6.61 -8.95 -11.97
N GLU A 154 -6.03 -7.93 -11.36
CA GLU A 154 -5.72 -7.93 -9.95
C GLU A 154 -6.38 -6.71 -9.30
N ALA A 155 -7.11 -6.92 -8.22
CA ALA A 155 -7.69 -5.88 -7.37
C ALA A 155 -6.90 -5.82 -6.07
N ILE A 156 -6.38 -4.64 -5.74
CA ILE A 156 -5.49 -4.45 -4.59
C ILE A 156 -6.08 -3.38 -3.68
N ASP A 157 -6.30 -3.77 -2.43
CA ASP A 157 -6.68 -2.86 -1.36
C ASP A 157 -5.47 -2.58 -0.45
N CYS A 158 -5.22 -1.31 -0.12
CA CYS A 158 -4.04 -0.85 0.60
C CYS A 158 -4.39 -0.38 2.01
N LYS A 159 -3.66 -0.83 3.01
CA LYS A 159 -3.88 -0.45 4.41
C LYS A 159 -2.57 -0.04 5.08
N TRP A 160 -2.60 1.03 5.86
CA TRP A 160 -1.44 1.45 6.65
C TRP A 160 -1.11 0.48 7.78
N GLY A 161 -2.08 -0.20 8.36
CA GLY A 161 -1.85 -1.10 9.49
C GLY A 161 -2.82 -2.27 9.54
N ALA A 162 -2.45 -3.32 10.26
CA ALA A 162 -3.22 -4.55 10.38
C ALA A 162 -4.68 -4.34 10.85
N ARG A 163 -4.96 -3.24 11.58
CA ARG A 163 -6.34 -2.89 11.98
C ARG A 163 -7.25 -2.58 10.78
N GLY A 164 -6.68 -2.21 9.64
CA GLY A 164 -7.42 -2.00 8.40
C GLY A 164 -7.94 -3.29 7.77
N ILE A 165 -7.42 -4.46 8.17
CA ILE A 165 -7.98 -5.76 7.78
C ILE A 165 -9.27 -5.96 8.58
N ASN A 166 -10.41 -5.90 7.91
CA ASN A 166 -11.72 -6.08 8.51
C ASN A 166 -12.63 -6.91 7.59
N ALA A 167 -13.78 -7.33 8.11
CA ALA A 167 -14.71 -8.19 7.39
C ALA A 167 -15.21 -7.56 6.09
N ASP A 168 -15.49 -6.24 6.07
CA ASP A 168 -16.03 -5.56 4.89
C ASP A 168 -15.05 -5.60 3.71
N VAL A 169 -13.76 -5.31 3.98
CA VAL A 169 -12.69 -5.38 2.97
C VAL A 169 -12.53 -6.81 2.44
N LEU A 170 -12.55 -7.80 3.32
CA LEU A 170 -12.37 -9.20 2.92
C LEU A 170 -13.58 -9.71 2.12
N HIS A 171 -14.80 -9.38 2.52
CA HIS A 171 -16.00 -9.70 1.76
C HIS A 171 -15.97 -9.03 0.37
N GLN A 172 -15.63 -7.75 0.30
CA GLN A 172 -15.52 -7.04 -0.98
C GLN A 172 -14.53 -7.73 -1.93
N LEU A 173 -13.38 -8.17 -1.45
CA LEU A 173 -12.37 -8.86 -2.24
C LEU A 173 -12.82 -10.26 -2.67
N ASP A 174 -13.49 -11.01 -1.78
CA ASP A 174 -13.99 -12.35 -2.06
C ASP A 174 -15.19 -12.31 -3.02
N ASP A 175 -16.12 -11.39 -2.82
CA ASP A 175 -17.27 -11.18 -3.70
C ASP A 175 -16.82 -10.85 -5.12
N ALA A 176 -15.87 -9.93 -5.28
CA ALA A 176 -15.33 -9.58 -6.59
C ALA A 176 -14.67 -10.79 -7.28
N ARG A 177 -13.90 -11.58 -6.55
CA ARG A 177 -13.27 -12.80 -7.07
C ARG A 177 -14.31 -13.84 -7.49
N THR A 178 -15.35 -14.01 -6.70
CA THR A 178 -16.43 -14.96 -6.97
C THR A 178 -17.22 -14.55 -8.22
N HIS A 179 -17.60 -13.28 -8.33
CA HIS A 179 -18.31 -12.77 -9.50
C HIS A 179 -17.46 -12.86 -10.78
N ALA A 180 -16.13 -12.64 -10.68
CA ALA A 180 -15.25 -12.82 -11.82
C ALA A 180 -15.25 -14.28 -12.30
N ALA A 181 -15.20 -15.23 -11.36
CA ALA A 181 -15.25 -16.66 -11.69
C ALA A 181 -16.60 -17.05 -12.33
N ASP A 182 -17.71 -16.47 -11.91
CA ASP A 182 -19.04 -16.67 -12.51
C ASP A 182 -19.12 -16.16 -13.95
N GLU A 183 -18.27 -15.19 -14.34
CA GLU A 183 -18.14 -14.67 -15.70
C GLU A 183 -16.99 -15.35 -16.50
N ASP A 184 -16.44 -16.48 -16.03
CA ASP A 184 -15.28 -17.17 -16.62
C ASP A 184 -14.02 -16.27 -16.74
N GLU A 185 -13.87 -15.29 -15.83
CA GLU A 185 -12.72 -14.40 -15.77
C GLU A 185 -11.88 -14.64 -14.50
N VAL A 186 -10.61 -14.24 -14.53
CA VAL A 186 -9.70 -14.41 -13.40
C VAL A 186 -9.48 -13.09 -12.68
N LEU A 187 -9.82 -13.03 -11.40
CA LEU A 187 -9.50 -11.90 -10.53
C LEU A 187 -8.64 -12.36 -9.36
N THR A 188 -7.44 -11.80 -9.25
CA THR A 188 -6.58 -11.98 -8.07
C THR A 188 -6.90 -10.88 -7.07
N ALA A 189 -7.34 -11.29 -5.88
CA ALA A 189 -7.59 -10.39 -4.76
C ALA A 189 -6.33 -10.26 -3.90
N THR A 190 -5.85 -9.04 -3.69
CA THR A 190 -4.63 -8.75 -2.90
C THR A 190 -4.92 -7.68 -1.86
N ILE A 191 -4.47 -7.89 -0.63
CA ILE A 191 -4.43 -6.87 0.41
C ILE A 191 -2.97 -6.54 0.74
N VAL A 192 -2.61 -5.27 0.61
CA VAL A 192 -1.29 -4.75 0.94
C VAL A 192 -1.39 -4.01 2.27
N VAL A 193 -0.61 -4.44 3.25
CA VAL A 193 -0.65 -3.87 4.59
C VAL A 193 0.74 -3.43 5.02
N PHE A 194 0.91 -2.14 5.26
CA PHE A 194 2.17 -1.59 5.74
C PHE A 194 2.31 -1.82 7.26
N ASP A 195 2.29 -3.09 7.65
CA ASP A 195 2.47 -3.58 9.02
C ASP A 195 3.22 -4.91 9.03
N ALA A 196 3.71 -5.32 10.20
CA ALA A 196 4.40 -6.60 10.37
C ALA A 196 3.51 -7.77 9.94
N GLU A 197 4.07 -8.70 9.16
CA GLU A 197 3.36 -9.87 8.63
C GLU A 197 2.66 -10.65 9.74
N ARG A 198 3.35 -10.87 10.87
CA ARG A 198 2.76 -11.53 12.04
C ARG A 198 1.51 -10.81 12.55
N SER A 199 1.51 -9.48 12.60
CA SER A 199 0.34 -8.70 13.03
C SER A 199 -0.83 -8.85 12.07
N CYS A 200 -0.52 -8.90 10.76
CA CYS A 200 -1.52 -9.09 9.72
C CYS A 200 -2.15 -10.50 9.79
N LEU A 201 -1.33 -11.55 9.96
CA LEU A 201 -1.80 -12.93 10.09
C LEU A 201 -2.70 -13.10 11.32
N VAL A 202 -2.27 -12.63 12.49
CA VAL A 202 -3.11 -12.66 13.71
C VAL A 202 -4.43 -11.90 13.52
N ARG A 203 -4.42 -10.83 12.72
CA ARG A 203 -5.64 -10.08 12.42
C ARG A 203 -6.55 -10.84 11.47
N LEU A 204 -6.02 -11.50 10.44
CA LEU A 204 -6.77 -12.35 9.52
C LEU A 204 -7.43 -13.52 10.24
N GLU A 205 -6.70 -14.25 11.08
CA GLU A 205 -7.23 -15.37 11.88
C GLU A 205 -8.44 -15.01 12.76
N ARG A 206 -8.59 -13.73 13.09
CA ARG A 206 -9.72 -13.21 13.88
C ARG A 206 -10.92 -12.80 13.04
N GLN A 207 -10.79 -12.82 11.71
CA GLN A 207 -11.91 -12.50 10.83
C GLN A 207 -12.73 -13.76 10.57
N THR A 208 -14.05 -13.58 10.50
CA THR A 208 -15.00 -14.63 10.09
C THR A 208 -15.29 -14.58 8.59
N ALA A 209 -14.87 -13.50 7.92
CA ALA A 209 -15.01 -13.33 6.48
C ALA A 209 -14.05 -14.26 5.71
N PRO A 210 -14.42 -14.76 4.53
CA PRO A 210 -13.53 -15.53 3.67
C PRO A 210 -12.27 -14.74 3.33
N HIS A 211 -11.10 -15.36 3.46
CA HIS A 211 -9.82 -14.70 3.15
C HIS A 211 -8.73 -15.66 2.63
N GLU A 212 -9.00 -16.96 2.53
CA GLU A 212 -8.02 -17.96 2.14
C GLU A 212 -7.51 -17.75 0.71
N ALA A 213 -8.34 -17.17 -0.16
CA ALA A 213 -8.00 -16.85 -1.53
C ALA A 213 -7.44 -15.41 -1.68
N THR A 214 -7.38 -14.62 -0.61
CA THR A 214 -6.84 -13.26 -0.63
C THR A 214 -5.33 -13.29 -0.37
N ARG A 215 -4.56 -12.77 -1.33
CA ARG A 215 -3.10 -12.65 -1.19
C ARG A 215 -2.75 -11.54 -0.21
N LEU A 216 -2.07 -11.88 0.88
CA LEU A 216 -1.51 -10.91 1.81
C LEU A 216 -0.10 -10.50 1.40
N ILE A 217 0.15 -9.20 1.32
CA ILE A 217 1.47 -8.59 1.20
C ILE A 217 1.68 -7.67 2.41
N ALA A 218 2.64 -8.00 3.24
CA ALA A 218 2.99 -7.24 4.44
C ALA A 218 4.23 -6.36 4.20
N LEU A 219 4.59 -5.55 5.17
CA LEU A 219 5.73 -4.64 5.14
C LEU A 219 7.03 -5.35 4.75
N GLU A 220 7.29 -6.54 5.31
CA GLU A 220 8.51 -7.31 5.05
C GLU A 220 8.53 -7.92 3.64
N THR A 221 7.35 -8.15 3.07
CA THR A 221 7.19 -8.87 1.80
C THR A 221 6.76 -7.98 0.63
N LEU A 222 6.83 -6.66 0.78
CA LEU A 222 6.45 -5.69 -0.27
C LEU A 222 7.14 -5.93 -1.62
N ASP A 223 8.38 -6.44 -1.60
CA ASP A 223 9.14 -6.74 -2.82
C ASP A 223 8.46 -7.79 -3.71
N ARG A 224 7.57 -8.63 -3.13
CA ARG A 224 6.75 -9.59 -3.89
C ARG A 224 5.79 -8.92 -4.87
N LEU A 225 5.47 -7.63 -4.67
CA LEU A 225 4.65 -6.87 -5.63
C LEU A 225 5.40 -6.58 -6.94
N ALA A 226 6.72 -6.47 -6.89
CA ALA A 226 7.57 -6.25 -8.06
C ALA A 226 8.02 -7.56 -8.74
N ALA A 227 7.87 -8.69 -8.07
CA ALA A 227 8.21 -10.01 -8.62
C ALA A 227 7.15 -10.45 -9.65
N ARG A 228 7.63 -11.11 -10.74
CA ARG A 228 6.77 -11.71 -11.77
C ARG A 228 6.21 -13.04 -11.34
#